data_5ac66d3bee1f866429f915b5f756339a
#
_entry.id   5ac66d3bee1f866429f915b5f756339a
#
_cell.length_a   1.000
_cell.length_b   1.000
_cell.length_c   1.000
_cell.angle_alpha   90.00
_cell.angle_beta   90.00
_cell.angle_gamma   90.00
#
_symmetry.space_group_name_H-M   'P 1'
#
loop_
_entity.id
_entity.type
_entity.pdbx_description
1 polymer ?
#
loop_
_entity_poly.entity_id
_entity_poly.type
_entity_poly.pdbx_seq_one_letter_code
_entity_poly.pdbx_strand_id
1 'polypeptide(L)'
;MGSMRDMVSTELNGYGPAGGQRTRHRCVTRPWAPDGAGLLGMLPTPTGSVAFITDGAGLVGWGEFAAISVTGADAAAQIARWYAERRSALDVVDHVGVRGSGAVCFVSLGFAPNDASVAVIPEVVLGRQDGATFVTQIGDAPPTDRAAVTAPGQVAYADAEMSTTGFVMAVESAVDRIRSGEAAKVVLAHGLTAMTQFAVDERFLLVRLAERYPTCTTFAVGGLIGASPEMLIRRHGTRITSRVLAGTAWPERESDRVDGASGSAAPSTAAGAVPGATPGTAASTADAHPPGMHRVAVDLLASAKDLAEHAFAVRSVADVLGPLASALAVPAHPGALELANLTHLATDISGELTGADPVPSALDLAARLHPTAAVGGTPRAVAQAMIAELEPAPRGRYAAPVGWVDARGDGEFAIALRCAQVSGSTVRLMAGCGIVADSDPEAEAREAQIKMVPVRDALEG
;
A
#
# COMPACT_ATOMS: atom_id res chain seq x y z
N MET A 1 34.64 12.85 -0.04
CA MET A 1 34.82 11.44 0.31
C MET A 1 34.78 11.33 1.82
N GLY A 2 33.60 11.20 2.40
CA GLY A 2 33.32 10.98 3.82
C GLY A 2 32.30 9.83 3.92
N SER A 3 32.75 8.75 4.52
CA SER A 3 32.07 7.46 4.57
C SER A 3 30.74 7.53 5.33
N MET A 4 29.71 7.02 4.72
CA MET A 4 28.34 6.85 5.22
C MET A 4 28.24 5.64 6.19
N ARG A 5 29.09 5.60 7.22
CA ARG A 5 29.19 4.48 8.18
C ARG A 5 28.93 4.82 9.65
N ASP A 6 28.56 6.06 9.99
CA ASP A 6 28.49 6.50 11.40
C ASP A 6 27.09 6.98 11.86
N MET A 7 26.03 6.29 11.49
CA MET A 7 24.69 6.53 12.07
C MET A 7 23.94 5.25 12.44
N VAL A 8 24.63 4.26 12.97
CA VAL A 8 23.98 3.10 13.63
C VAL A 8 24.84 2.68 14.80
N SER A 9 24.65 3.32 15.93
CA SER A 9 24.98 2.78 17.27
C SER A 9 24.55 3.81 18.32
N THR A 10 23.28 3.86 18.67
CA THR A 10 22.90 4.31 20.01
C THR A 10 22.78 3.05 20.85
N GLU A 11 23.87 2.72 21.52
CA GLU A 11 23.94 1.63 22.48
C GLU A 11 22.95 1.85 23.62
N LEU A 12 22.07 0.87 23.82
CA LEU A 12 21.29 0.66 25.01
C LEU A 12 22.24 0.25 26.18
N ASN A 13 22.86 1.20 26.83
CA ASN A 13 23.52 0.99 28.10
C ASN A 13 22.58 1.36 29.25
N GLY A 14 22.15 0.34 30.00
CA GLY A 14 21.40 0.55 31.24
C GLY A 14 20.66 -0.67 31.76
N TYR A 15 21.27 -1.86 31.80
CA TYR A 15 20.76 -2.98 32.60
C TYR A 15 21.82 -3.47 33.58
N GLY A 16 21.77 -2.93 34.81
CA GLY A 16 22.40 -3.55 35.97
C GLY A 16 21.52 -4.67 36.53
N PRO A 17 22.08 -5.73 37.13
CA PRO A 17 21.32 -6.82 37.76
C PRO A 17 20.94 -6.42 39.16
N ALA A 18 19.67 -6.04 39.40
CA ALA A 18 19.10 -6.02 40.73
C ALA A 18 17.56 -6.16 40.62
N GLY A 19 16.97 -7.09 41.41
CA GLY A 19 15.57 -7.43 41.47
C GLY A 19 14.66 -6.24 41.91
N GLY A 20 14.40 -5.33 40.97
CA GLY A 20 13.38 -4.30 41.07
C GLY A 20 12.15 -4.76 40.29
N GLN A 21 10.96 -4.59 40.87
CA GLN A 21 9.69 -4.70 40.17
C GLN A 21 9.81 -3.90 38.88
N ARG A 22 9.76 -4.59 37.68
CA ARG A 22 9.69 -3.91 36.39
C ARG A 22 8.41 -3.08 36.39
N THR A 23 8.54 -1.78 36.44
CA THR A 23 7.40 -0.86 36.28
C THR A 23 6.81 -1.12 34.93
N ARG A 24 5.62 -1.75 34.86
CA ARG A 24 4.91 -1.94 33.61
C ARG A 24 4.34 -0.60 33.16
N HIS A 25 4.57 -0.24 31.90
CA HIS A 25 3.89 0.92 31.33
C HIS A 25 2.40 0.61 31.18
N ARG A 26 1.57 1.56 31.60
CA ARG A 26 0.12 1.41 31.45
C ARG A 26 -0.29 1.71 30.01
N CYS A 27 -1.08 0.81 29.42
CA CYS A 27 -1.71 0.98 28.11
C CYS A 27 -3.23 1.03 28.32
N VAL A 28 -3.84 2.17 28.05
CA VAL A 28 -5.28 2.37 28.29
C VAL A 28 -5.99 2.69 26.99
N THR A 29 -7.03 1.90 26.67
CA THR A 29 -7.97 2.19 25.57
C THR A 29 -9.30 2.63 26.15
N ARG A 30 -9.85 3.72 25.62
CA ARG A 30 -11.15 4.27 26.02
C ARG A 30 -11.94 4.77 24.82
N PRO A 31 -13.29 4.79 24.87
CA PRO A 31 -14.09 5.46 23.87
C PRO A 31 -13.65 6.92 23.72
N TRP A 32 -13.69 7.41 22.49
CA TRP A 32 -13.33 8.79 22.15
C TRP A 32 -14.33 9.32 21.10
N ALA A 33 -14.68 10.59 21.19
CA ALA A 33 -15.52 11.27 20.24
C ALA A 33 -14.69 12.34 19.50
N PRO A 34 -14.54 12.25 18.17
CA PRO A 34 -13.80 13.25 17.41
C PRO A 34 -14.57 14.58 17.33
N ASP A 35 -13.86 15.69 17.36
CA ASP A 35 -14.39 17.08 17.27
C ASP A 35 -14.80 17.47 15.83
N GLY A 36 -15.21 16.52 15.00
CA GLY A 36 -15.57 16.74 13.58
C GLY A 36 -14.42 16.65 12.58
N ALA A 37 -13.16 16.67 13.03
CA ALA A 37 -12.02 16.38 12.15
C ALA A 37 -11.90 14.87 11.90
N GLY A 38 -11.57 14.46 10.68
CA GLY A 38 -11.24 13.08 10.37
C GLY A 38 -9.98 12.62 11.13
N LEU A 39 -9.76 11.29 11.22
CA LEU A 39 -8.62 10.74 11.97
C LEU A 39 -7.26 11.33 11.55
N LEU A 40 -7.02 11.52 10.25
CA LEU A 40 -5.78 12.13 9.73
C LEU A 40 -5.57 13.57 10.20
N GLY A 41 -6.67 14.34 10.31
CA GLY A 41 -6.63 15.71 10.82
C GLY A 41 -6.22 15.81 12.30
N MET A 42 -6.16 14.67 13.02
CA MET A 42 -5.76 14.62 14.43
C MET A 42 -4.24 14.45 14.63
N LEU A 43 -3.48 14.09 13.57
CA LEU A 43 -2.03 13.91 13.66
C LEU A 43 -1.33 15.23 14.05
N PRO A 44 -0.50 15.25 15.12
CA PRO A 44 0.02 16.51 15.67
C PRO A 44 1.31 16.98 14.98
N THR A 45 2.17 16.07 14.55
CA THR A 45 3.54 16.36 14.10
C THR A 45 3.72 16.10 12.61
N PRO A 46 4.61 16.85 11.92
CA PRO A 46 4.85 16.69 10.49
C PRO A 46 5.51 15.36 10.10
N THR A 47 6.12 14.65 11.04
CA THR A 47 6.85 13.39 10.82
C THR A 47 6.55 12.38 11.91
N GLY A 48 6.86 11.10 11.66
CA GLY A 48 6.69 10.02 12.62
C GLY A 48 5.24 9.57 12.78
N SER A 49 4.39 9.91 11.84
CA SER A 49 3.01 9.44 11.80
C SER A 49 2.94 7.98 11.38
N VAL A 50 2.03 7.22 12.00
CA VAL A 50 1.55 5.94 11.46
C VAL A 50 0.09 6.07 11.11
N ALA A 51 -0.29 5.47 9.99
CA ALA A 51 -1.67 5.51 9.49
C ALA A 51 -2.00 4.25 8.69
N PHE A 52 -3.24 3.80 8.81
CA PHE A 52 -3.83 2.78 7.96
C PHE A 52 -5.33 3.01 7.92
N ILE A 53 -5.82 3.70 6.89
CA ILE A 53 -7.18 4.23 6.80
C ILE A 53 -7.78 3.93 5.43
N THR A 54 -9.03 3.48 5.41
CA THR A 54 -9.85 3.33 4.21
C THR A 54 -11.22 3.97 4.46
N ASP A 55 -11.67 4.86 3.60
CA ASP A 55 -12.96 5.55 3.72
C ASP A 55 -13.21 6.17 5.10
N GLY A 56 -12.20 6.85 5.64
CA GLY A 56 -12.25 7.51 6.93
C GLY A 56 -12.29 6.58 8.16
N ALA A 57 -12.28 5.26 7.97
CA ALA A 57 -12.17 4.25 9.03
C ALA A 57 -10.77 3.63 9.05
N GLY A 58 -10.29 3.23 10.21
CA GLY A 58 -8.97 2.64 10.40
C GLY A 58 -8.27 3.17 11.64
N LEU A 59 -6.95 3.20 11.60
CA LEU A 59 -6.08 3.60 12.71
C LEU A 59 -5.10 4.69 12.27
N VAL A 60 -4.87 5.68 13.15
CA VAL A 60 -3.74 6.61 13.08
C VAL A 60 -3.02 6.65 14.41
N GLY A 61 -1.73 6.95 14.41
CA GLY A 61 -0.99 7.08 15.65
C GLY A 61 0.24 7.95 15.49
N TRP A 62 0.80 8.33 16.62
CA TRP A 62 2.01 9.14 16.75
C TRP A 62 2.74 8.84 18.06
N GLY A 63 3.93 9.41 18.20
CA GLY A 63 4.87 9.04 19.24
C GLY A 63 5.46 7.65 18.96
N GLU A 64 6.55 7.33 19.63
CA GLU A 64 7.25 6.06 19.48
C GLU A 64 7.47 5.44 20.85
N PHE A 65 6.53 4.58 21.28
CA PHE A 65 6.76 3.78 22.47
C PHE A 65 7.91 2.78 22.25
N ALA A 66 7.92 2.14 21.08
CA ALA A 66 9.01 1.27 20.66
C ALA A 66 9.02 1.12 19.15
N ALA A 67 10.22 1.00 18.56
CA ALA A 67 10.40 0.68 17.15
C ALA A 67 11.52 -0.35 16.97
N ILE A 68 11.49 -1.05 15.83
CA ILE A 68 12.53 -1.98 15.40
C ILE A 68 12.70 -1.92 13.89
N SER A 69 13.95 -2.06 13.44
CA SER A 69 14.28 -2.29 12.04
C SER A 69 15.07 -3.59 11.95
N VAL A 70 14.64 -4.50 11.09
CA VAL A 70 15.23 -5.83 10.91
C VAL A 70 15.35 -6.18 9.43
N THR A 71 16.28 -7.06 9.10
CA THR A 71 16.44 -7.68 7.78
C THR A 71 16.44 -9.20 7.91
N GLY A 72 16.31 -9.89 6.80
CA GLY A 72 16.33 -11.35 6.76
C GLY A 72 15.03 -11.96 6.28
N ALA A 73 15.09 -13.18 5.81
CA ALA A 73 13.92 -13.95 5.36
C ALA A 73 12.89 -14.20 6.48
N ASP A 74 13.32 -14.12 7.74
CA ASP A 74 12.49 -14.29 8.93
C ASP A 74 12.10 -12.95 9.60
N ALA A 75 12.24 -11.81 8.90
CA ALA A 75 11.96 -10.47 9.44
C ALA A 75 10.58 -10.37 10.11
N ALA A 76 9.54 -10.92 9.51
CA ALA A 76 8.20 -10.94 10.08
C ALA A 76 8.14 -11.71 11.42
N ALA A 77 8.83 -12.85 11.52
CA ALA A 77 8.91 -13.62 12.76
C ALA A 77 9.74 -12.90 13.84
N GLN A 78 10.79 -12.19 13.46
CA GLN A 78 11.55 -11.33 14.38
C GLN A 78 10.66 -10.20 14.93
N ILE A 79 9.90 -9.52 14.06
CA ILE A 79 8.93 -8.47 14.46
C ILE A 79 7.85 -9.05 15.37
N ALA A 80 7.28 -10.22 15.04
CA ALA A 80 6.26 -10.87 15.86
C ALA A 80 6.76 -11.17 17.28
N ARG A 81 7.98 -11.74 17.42
CA ARG A 81 8.61 -12.00 18.73
C ARG A 81 8.86 -10.70 19.49
N TRP A 82 9.45 -9.70 18.85
CA TRP A 82 9.72 -8.39 19.45
C TRP A 82 8.41 -7.73 19.93
N TYR A 83 7.36 -7.75 19.11
CA TYR A 83 6.06 -7.19 19.49
C TYR A 83 5.45 -7.91 20.70
N ALA A 84 5.50 -9.25 20.74
CA ALA A 84 5.03 -10.04 21.87
C ALA A 84 5.79 -9.70 23.16
N GLU A 85 7.12 -9.52 23.10
CA GLU A 85 7.95 -9.11 24.23
C GLU A 85 7.57 -7.71 24.73
N ARG A 86 7.45 -6.72 23.83
CA ARG A 86 7.08 -5.34 24.20
C ARG A 86 5.69 -5.30 24.83
N ARG A 87 4.73 -6.00 24.24
CA ARG A 87 3.36 -6.10 24.75
C ARG A 87 3.31 -6.76 26.14
N SER A 88 4.11 -7.77 26.41
CA SER A 88 4.15 -8.44 27.72
C SER A 88 4.62 -7.55 28.85
N ALA A 89 5.31 -6.45 28.53
CA ALA A 89 5.76 -5.43 29.48
C ALA A 89 4.71 -4.34 29.73
N LEU A 90 3.54 -4.40 29.07
CA LEU A 90 2.45 -3.45 29.26
C LEU A 90 1.42 -3.98 30.28
N ASP A 91 0.85 -3.07 31.07
CA ASP A 91 -0.39 -3.27 31.83
C ASP A 91 -1.54 -2.73 30.99
N VAL A 92 -2.30 -3.62 30.33
CA VAL A 92 -3.30 -3.24 29.31
C VAL A 92 -4.69 -3.22 29.94
N VAL A 93 -5.35 -2.05 29.85
CA VAL A 93 -6.75 -1.86 30.22
C VAL A 93 -7.50 -1.39 28.97
N ASP A 94 -8.29 -2.27 28.38
CA ASP A 94 -9.07 -1.98 27.18
C ASP A 94 -10.57 -1.96 27.50
N HIS A 95 -11.17 -0.76 27.47
CA HIS A 95 -12.60 -0.54 27.72
C HIS A 95 -13.46 -0.62 26.45
N VAL A 96 -12.88 -0.90 25.28
CA VAL A 96 -13.58 -0.92 23.99
C VAL A 96 -13.65 -2.33 23.41
N GLY A 97 -12.55 -3.07 23.39
CA GLY A 97 -12.51 -4.48 23.05
C GLY A 97 -12.75 -4.80 21.56
N VAL A 98 -12.60 -3.80 20.67
CA VAL A 98 -12.74 -4.02 19.21
C VAL A 98 -11.40 -4.30 18.56
N ARG A 99 -11.39 -4.70 17.31
CA ARG A 99 -10.21 -4.92 16.50
C ARG A 99 -9.36 -3.63 16.42
N GLY A 100 -8.05 -3.76 16.65
CA GLY A 100 -7.14 -2.62 16.70
C GLY A 100 -7.21 -1.77 17.97
N SER A 101 -8.02 -2.13 18.99
CA SER A 101 -7.94 -1.54 20.33
C SER A 101 -6.83 -2.21 21.13
N GLY A 102 -6.31 -1.52 22.15
CA GLY A 102 -5.11 -1.93 22.89
C GLY A 102 -3.81 -1.54 22.18
N ALA A 103 -2.72 -2.17 22.59
CA ALA A 103 -1.43 -1.94 21.95
C ALA A 103 -1.43 -2.55 20.52
N VAL A 104 -1.13 -1.74 19.53
CA VAL A 104 -1.07 -2.14 18.11
C VAL A 104 0.35 -1.95 17.58
N CYS A 105 0.80 -2.85 16.73
CA CYS A 105 2.06 -2.77 16.01
C CYS A 105 1.80 -2.44 14.53
N PHE A 106 2.28 -1.29 14.06
CA PHE A 106 2.31 -0.96 12.64
C PHE A 106 3.58 -1.54 12.02
N VAL A 107 3.45 -2.17 10.87
CA VAL A 107 4.54 -2.91 10.22
C VAL A 107 4.62 -2.56 8.74
N SER A 108 5.84 -2.40 8.25
CA SER A 108 6.15 -2.32 6.82
C SER A 108 7.30 -3.26 6.53
N LEU A 109 7.04 -4.36 5.83
CA LEU A 109 8.05 -5.37 5.48
C LEU A 109 8.93 -4.89 4.32
N GLY A 110 10.14 -5.42 4.22
CA GLY A 110 11.00 -5.30 3.05
C GLY A 110 10.52 -6.22 1.92
N PHE A 111 10.76 -5.82 0.66
CA PHE A 111 10.40 -6.62 -0.51
C PHE A 111 11.28 -7.87 -0.63
N ALA A 112 12.58 -7.70 -0.48
CA ALA A 112 13.56 -8.79 -0.50
C ALA A 112 14.14 -9.03 0.91
N PRO A 113 14.75 -10.18 1.18
CA PRO A 113 15.32 -10.48 2.50
C PRO A 113 16.35 -9.47 2.99
N ASN A 114 17.08 -8.82 2.07
CA ASN A 114 18.09 -7.81 2.40
C ASN A 114 17.48 -6.41 2.60
N ASP A 115 16.23 -6.20 2.26
CA ASP A 115 15.53 -4.94 2.48
C ASP A 115 15.08 -4.82 3.94
N ALA A 116 15.22 -3.62 4.50
CA ALA A 116 14.83 -3.37 5.88
C ALA A 116 13.30 -3.42 6.06
N SER A 117 12.86 -4.21 7.02
CA SER A 117 11.49 -4.21 7.54
C SER A 117 11.44 -3.35 8.80
N VAL A 118 10.39 -2.56 8.96
CA VAL A 118 10.22 -1.62 10.08
C VAL A 118 8.92 -1.93 10.82
N ALA A 119 8.97 -1.89 12.13
CA ALA A 119 7.78 -1.99 12.97
C ALA A 119 7.79 -0.94 14.08
N VAL A 120 6.62 -0.37 14.37
CA VAL A 120 6.42 0.71 15.33
C VAL A 120 5.21 0.41 16.21
N ILE A 121 5.38 0.56 17.53
CA ILE A 121 4.29 0.63 18.49
C ILE A 121 4.16 2.10 18.89
N PRO A 122 3.09 2.81 18.49
CA PRO A 122 2.92 4.23 18.82
C PRO A 122 2.59 4.42 20.30
N GLU A 123 2.88 5.62 20.84
CA GLU A 123 2.42 6.03 22.17
C GLU A 123 0.93 6.32 22.19
N VAL A 124 0.41 6.89 21.10
CA VAL A 124 -1.02 7.20 20.94
C VAL A 124 -1.55 6.59 19.65
N VAL A 125 -2.70 5.94 19.73
CA VAL A 125 -3.47 5.45 18.58
C VAL A 125 -4.90 5.96 18.68
N LEU A 126 -5.38 6.60 17.63
CA LEU A 126 -6.81 6.87 17.43
C LEU A 126 -7.36 5.87 16.43
N GLY A 127 -8.49 5.26 16.74
CA GLY A 127 -9.14 4.26 15.90
C GLY A 127 -10.61 4.56 15.64
N ARG A 128 -11.05 4.20 14.44
CA ARG A 128 -12.46 4.06 14.07
C ARG A 128 -12.60 2.71 13.40
N GLN A 129 -13.07 1.71 14.16
CA GLN A 129 -13.16 0.32 13.76
C GLN A 129 -14.44 -0.31 14.30
N ASP A 130 -15.09 -1.16 13.51
CA ASP A 130 -16.24 -1.97 13.90
C ASP A 130 -17.35 -1.15 14.58
N GLY A 131 -17.58 0.09 14.11
CA GLY A 131 -18.58 1.01 14.65
C GLY A 131 -18.16 1.76 15.93
N ALA A 132 -17.00 1.48 16.48
CA ALA A 132 -16.45 2.19 17.65
C ALA A 132 -15.38 3.21 17.25
N THR A 133 -15.32 4.32 17.99
CA THR A 133 -14.22 5.28 17.92
C THR A 133 -13.54 5.34 19.29
N PHE A 134 -12.20 5.24 19.29
CA PHE A 134 -11.43 5.08 20.52
C PHE A 134 -10.07 5.77 20.46
N VAL A 135 -9.49 5.98 21.62
CA VAL A 135 -8.09 6.35 21.81
C VAL A 135 -7.40 5.30 22.68
N THR A 136 -6.24 4.83 22.23
CA THR A 136 -5.30 4.04 23.04
C THR A 136 -4.08 4.90 23.35
N GLN A 137 -3.64 4.89 24.60
CA GLN A 137 -2.48 5.64 25.10
C GLN A 137 -1.58 4.74 25.92
N ILE A 138 -0.27 4.76 25.65
CA ILE A 138 0.77 4.06 26.40
C ILE A 138 1.57 5.08 27.20
N GLY A 139 1.62 4.90 28.55
CA GLY A 139 2.28 5.82 29.46
C GLY A 139 1.58 7.16 29.55
N ASP A 140 2.34 8.17 29.96
CA ASP A 140 1.89 9.56 30.06
C ASP A 140 2.25 10.26 28.75
N ALA A 141 1.52 9.95 27.67
CA ALA A 141 1.76 10.58 26.37
C ALA A 141 1.58 12.10 26.49
N PRO A 142 2.55 12.91 26.07
CA PRO A 142 2.47 14.35 26.21
C PRO A 142 1.29 14.91 25.41
N PRO A 143 0.62 15.97 25.94
CA PRO A 143 -0.31 16.74 25.13
C PRO A 143 0.48 17.31 23.96
N THR A 144 0.08 16.99 22.74
CA THR A 144 0.73 17.46 21.54
C THR A 144 -0.06 18.61 20.94
N ASP A 145 0.51 19.82 21.03
CA ASP A 145 0.01 20.95 20.24
C ASP A 145 0.17 20.63 18.76
N ARG A 146 -0.90 20.80 18.01
CA ARG A 146 -0.87 20.57 16.57
C ARG A 146 -0.08 21.65 15.87
N ALA A 147 1.03 21.30 15.25
CA ALA A 147 1.70 22.18 14.31
C ALA A 147 0.81 22.41 13.07
N ALA A 148 0.87 23.59 12.47
CA ALA A 148 0.22 23.83 11.18
C ALA A 148 0.78 22.88 10.11
N VAL A 149 -0.09 22.36 9.24
CA VAL A 149 0.34 21.53 8.12
C VAL A 149 0.99 22.42 7.04
N THR A 150 2.14 22.01 6.55
CA THR A 150 2.92 22.79 5.57
C THR A 150 3.02 22.06 4.24
N ALA A 151 2.87 22.81 3.14
CA ALA A 151 3.09 22.29 1.80
C ALA A 151 4.59 22.13 1.51
N PRO A 152 5.00 21.14 0.69
CA PRO A 152 6.41 20.89 0.38
C PRO A 152 7.07 21.96 -0.51
N GLY A 153 6.30 22.91 -1.05
CA GLY A 153 6.79 23.94 -1.97
C GLY A 153 7.03 23.41 -3.38
N GLN A 154 7.99 23.97 -4.10
CA GLN A 154 8.34 23.51 -5.44
C GLN A 154 8.91 22.09 -5.42
N VAL A 155 8.58 21.31 -6.44
CA VAL A 155 9.01 19.92 -6.58
C VAL A 155 9.77 19.76 -7.91
N ALA A 156 10.98 19.20 -7.85
CA ALA A 156 11.76 18.84 -9.02
C ALA A 156 11.92 17.30 -9.07
N TYR A 157 11.76 16.72 -10.26
CA TYR A 157 11.87 15.29 -10.47
C TYR A 157 13.11 14.94 -11.28
N ALA A 158 13.71 13.82 -10.96
CA ALA A 158 14.77 13.18 -11.72
C ALA A 158 14.52 11.66 -11.74
N ASP A 159 15.09 10.98 -12.73
CA ASP A 159 15.16 9.52 -12.69
C ASP A 159 15.88 9.08 -11.40
N ALA A 160 15.38 7.99 -10.83
CA ALA A 160 16.08 7.33 -9.73
C ALA A 160 17.30 6.54 -10.27
N GLU A 161 17.51 5.34 -9.80
CA GLU A 161 18.68 4.52 -10.20
C GLU A 161 18.55 3.94 -11.63
N MET A 162 17.35 3.90 -12.18
CA MET A 162 17.04 3.42 -13.53
C MET A 162 16.30 4.51 -14.31
N SER A 163 16.80 4.87 -15.48
CA SER A 163 16.10 5.78 -16.40
C SER A 163 14.90 5.07 -17.06
N THR A 164 13.97 5.84 -17.60
CA THR A 164 12.86 5.28 -18.40
C THR A 164 13.36 4.41 -19.55
N THR A 165 14.41 4.83 -20.26
CA THR A 165 15.04 4.00 -21.33
C THR A 165 15.63 2.72 -20.76
N GLY A 166 16.30 2.77 -19.61
CA GLY A 166 16.81 1.57 -18.94
C GLY A 166 15.71 0.61 -18.54
N PHE A 167 14.55 1.13 -18.12
CA PHE A 167 13.38 0.31 -17.80
C PHE A 167 12.81 -0.38 -19.06
N VAL A 168 12.69 0.33 -20.20
CA VAL A 168 12.27 -0.26 -21.49
C VAL A 168 13.17 -1.43 -21.85
N MET A 169 14.51 -1.27 -21.78
CA MET A 169 15.48 -2.34 -22.05
C MET A 169 15.34 -3.53 -21.09
N ALA A 170 15.07 -3.27 -19.80
CA ALA A 170 14.82 -4.32 -18.82
C ALA A 170 13.54 -5.11 -19.13
N VAL A 171 12.48 -4.41 -19.57
CA VAL A 171 11.23 -5.06 -20.04
C VAL A 171 11.47 -5.89 -21.27
N GLU A 172 12.21 -5.41 -22.29
CA GLU A 172 12.57 -6.19 -23.48
C GLU A 172 13.29 -7.48 -23.09
N SER A 173 14.29 -7.39 -22.24
CA SER A 173 15.02 -8.56 -21.71
C SER A 173 14.09 -9.54 -20.98
N ALA A 174 13.18 -9.03 -20.16
CA ALA A 174 12.21 -9.87 -19.47
C ALA A 174 11.25 -10.59 -20.43
N VAL A 175 10.74 -9.90 -21.46
CA VAL A 175 9.87 -10.49 -22.50
C VAL A 175 10.58 -11.63 -23.22
N ASP A 176 11.85 -11.44 -23.61
CA ASP A 176 12.65 -12.47 -24.30
C ASP A 176 12.86 -13.72 -23.41
N ARG A 177 13.16 -13.52 -22.12
CA ARG A 177 13.33 -14.61 -21.15
C ARG A 177 12.00 -15.35 -20.89
N ILE A 178 10.89 -14.63 -20.84
CA ILE A 178 9.54 -15.23 -20.72
C ILE A 178 9.21 -16.04 -21.97
N ARG A 179 9.47 -15.52 -23.17
CA ARG A 179 9.27 -16.23 -24.44
C ARG A 179 10.12 -17.49 -24.57
N SER A 180 11.31 -17.49 -23.98
CA SER A 180 12.16 -18.69 -23.89
C SER A 180 11.68 -19.73 -22.87
N GLY A 181 10.65 -19.40 -22.08
CA GLY A 181 10.06 -20.30 -21.08
C GLY A 181 10.71 -20.28 -19.71
N GLU A 182 11.57 -19.28 -19.40
CA GLU A 182 12.23 -19.17 -18.11
C GLU A 182 11.23 -18.79 -16.99
N ALA A 183 10.29 -17.89 -17.28
CA ALA A 183 9.19 -17.51 -16.40
C ALA A 183 7.89 -17.41 -17.19
N ALA A 184 6.74 -17.41 -16.50
CA ALA A 184 5.44 -17.11 -17.10
C ALA A 184 5.07 -15.64 -16.98
N LYS A 185 5.56 -14.98 -15.90
CA LYS A 185 5.32 -13.57 -15.58
C LYS A 185 6.43 -13.07 -14.67
N VAL A 186 6.86 -11.83 -14.85
CA VAL A 186 7.68 -11.07 -13.89
C VAL A 186 7.10 -9.67 -13.73
N VAL A 187 7.19 -9.08 -12.54
CA VAL A 187 6.84 -7.67 -12.33
C VAL A 187 8.13 -6.89 -12.22
N LEU A 188 8.34 -5.90 -13.09
CA LEU A 188 9.48 -4.99 -13.04
C LEU A 188 9.04 -3.60 -12.58
N ALA A 189 9.91 -2.93 -11.87
CA ALA A 189 9.67 -1.59 -11.33
C ALA A 189 10.85 -0.66 -11.60
N HIS A 190 10.54 0.62 -11.75
CA HIS A 190 11.52 1.69 -11.73
C HIS A 190 11.02 2.86 -10.86
N GLY A 191 11.85 3.90 -10.67
CA GLY A 191 11.51 4.97 -9.76
C GLY A 191 11.88 6.34 -10.26
N LEU A 192 11.30 7.34 -9.57
CA LEU A 192 11.67 8.75 -9.65
C LEU A 192 12.12 9.23 -8.27
N THR A 193 13.05 10.15 -8.25
CA THR A 193 13.40 10.92 -7.07
C THR A 193 12.83 12.33 -7.22
N ALA A 194 11.97 12.72 -6.28
CA ALA A 194 11.49 14.09 -6.15
C ALA A 194 12.28 14.82 -5.06
N MET A 195 12.71 16.03 -5.36
CA MET A 195 13.31 16.97 -4.42
C MET A 195 12.32 18.10 -4.19
N THR A 196 11.91 18.29 -2.94
CA THR A 196 10.97 19.34 -2.52
C THR A 196 11.73 20.54 -1.95
N GLN A 197 11.14 21.73 -2.06
CA GLN A 197 11.74 22.96 -1.55
C GLN A 197 11.91 22.95 -0.04
N PHE A 198 10.92 22.39 0.68
CA PHE A 198 10.92 22.22 2.13
C PHE A 198 10.82 20.73 2.50
N ALA A 199 11.19 20.38 3.73
CA ALA A 199 10.95 19.04 4.23
C ALA A 199 9.45 18.69 4.15
N VAL A 200 9.15 17.47 3.72
CA VAL A 200 7.78 17.03 3.51
C VAL A 200 7.08 16.83 4.85
N ASP A 201 5.96 17.51 5.03
CA ASP A 201 5.00 17.20 6.09
C ASP A 201 4.19 15.96 5.68
N GLU A 202 4.37 14.84 6.38
CA GLU A 202 3.70 13.56 6.07
C GLU A 202 2.18 13.72 6.05
N ARG A 203 1.62 14.57 6.91
CA ARG A 203 0.17 14.85 7.01
C ARG A 203 -0.39 15.48 5.74
N PHE A 204 0.41 16.33 5.08
CA PHE A 204 0.04 16.96 3.82
C PHE A 204 -0.23 15.89 2.74
N LEU A 205 0.66 14.91 2.61
CA LEU A 205 0.49 13.80 1.66
C LEU A 205 -0.68 12.90 2.06
N LEU A 206 -0.77 12.53 3.33
CA LEU A 206 -1.80 11.62 3.83
C LEU A 206 -3.20 12.13 3.58
N VAL A 207 -3.46 13.41 3.90
CA VAL A 207 -4.78 14.03 3.68
C VAL A 207 -5.14 14.05 2.20
N ARG A 208 -4.22 14.47 1.32
CA ARG A 208 -4.47 14.55 -0.12
C ARG A 208 -4.70 13.19 -0.77
N LEU A 209 -3.92 12.17 -0.36
CA LEU A 209 -4.10 10.81 -0.85
C LEU A 209 -5.45 10.25 -0.41
N ALA A 210 -5.85 10.45 0.86
CA ALA A 210 -7.13 9.98 1.37
C ALA A 210 -8.34 10.67 0.72
N GLU A 211 -8.25 11.98 0.47
CA GLU A 211 -9.30 12.76 -0.21
C GLU A 211 -9.48 12.34 -1.67
N ARG A 212 -8.35 12.14 -2.38
CA ARG A 212 -8.39 11.83 -3.81
C ARG A 212 -8.67 10.36 -4.11
N TYR A 213 -8.28 9.45 -3.22
CA TYR A 213 -8.43 8.01 -3.36
C TYR A 213 -9.12 7.39 -2.13
N PRO A 214 -10.38 7.78 -1.82
CA PRO A 214 -11.06 7.38 -0.58
C PRO A 214 -11.26 5.86 -0.48
N THR A 215 -11.41 5.16 -1.61
CA THR A 215 -11.57 3.70 -1.67
C THR A 215 -10.25 2.92 -1.53
N CYS A 216 -9.10 3.61 -1.63
CA CYS A 216 -7.78 3.05 -1.37
C CYS A 216 -7.45 3.08 0.12
N THR A 217 -6.60 2.18 0.55
CA THR A 217 -6.03 2.23 1.89
C THR A 217 -4.87 3.23 1.93
N THR A 218 -5.09 4.38 2.55
CA THR A 218 -4.04 5.37 2.83
C THR A 218 -3.23 4.91 4.03
N PHE A 219 -1.91 4.87 3.90
CA PHE A 219 -1.01 4.36 4.93
C PHE A 219 0.24 5.21 5.11
N ALA A 220 0.80 5.16 6.33
CA ALA A 220 2.12 5.68 6.68
C ALA A 220 2.78 4.78 7.72
N VAL A 221 4.02 4.33 7.47
CA VAL A 221 4.86 3.61 8.43
C VAL A 221 6.33 3.92 8.16
N GLY A 222 7.00 4.58 9.10
CA GLY A 222 8.44 4.88 9.00
C GLY A 222 8.82 5.65 7.73
N GLY A 223 8.03 6.67 7.36
CA GLY A 223 8.25 7.50 6.19
C GLY A 223 7.83 6.87 4.85
N LEU A 224 7.36 5.63 4.82
CA LEU A 224 6.70 5.06 3.64
C LEU A 224 5.23 5.47 3.66
N ILE A 225 4.80 6.26 2.67
CA ILE A 225 3.47 6.87 2.59
C ILE A 225 2.84 6.55 1.25
N GLY A 226 1.55 6.19 1.23
CA GLY A 226 0.86 5.87 -0.01
C GLY A 226 -0.64 5.66 0.14
N ALA A 227 -1.29 5.34 -1.00
CA ALA A 227 -2.70 4.96 -1.07
C ALA A 227 -2.86 3.71 -1.97
N SER A 228 -2.92 2.55 -1.33
CA SER A 228 -2.98 1.26 -2.02
C SER A 228 -4.41 0.82 -2.27
N PRO A 229 -4.75 0.41 -3.50
CA PRO A 229 -6.02 -0.24 -3.80
C PRO A 229 -6.05 -1.72 -3.44
N GLU A 230 -4.88 -2.35 -3.18
CA GLU A 230 -4.73 -3.79 -3.02
C GLU A 230 -4.60 -4.19 -1.55
N MET A 231 -5.62 -4.90 -1.03
CA MET A 231 -5.61 -5.46 0.31
C MET A 231 -5.06 -6.89 0.26
N LEU A 232 -3.80 -7.06 0.68
CA LEU A 232 -3.12 -8.35 0.66
C LEU A 232 -3.83 -9.35 1.57
N ILE A 233 -4.12 -8.95 2.81
CA ILE A 233 -4.83 -9.78 3.78
C ILE A 233 -5.46 -8.93 4.88
N ARG A 234 -6.69 -9.27 5.24
CA ARG A 234 -7.35 -8.82 6.47
C ARG A 234 -7.74 -10.04 7.27
N ARG A 235 -7.47 -10.02 8.56
CA ARG A 235 -7.90 -11.05 9.51
C ARG A 235 -8.76 -10.42 10.60
N HIS A 236 -9.88 -11.06 10.89
CA HIS A 236 -10.75 -10.75 12.02
C HIS A 236 -11.22 -12.07 12.67
N GLY A 237 -10.63 -12.41 13.80
CA GLY A 237 -10.79 -13.74 14.41
C GLY A 237 -10.29 -14.85 13.48
N THR A 238 -11.16 -15.76 13.06
CA THR A 238 -10.88 -16.78 12.07
C THR A 238 -11.11 -16.33 10.63
N ARG A 239 -11.90 -15.29 10.42
CA ARG A 239 -12.24 -14.80 9.07
C ARG A 239 -11.08 -14.08 8.43
N ILE A 240 -10.80 -14.44 7.19
CA ILE A 240 -9.80 -13.79 6.34
C ILE A 240 -10.42 -13.29 5.05
N THR A 241 -9.90 -12.16 4.56
CA THR A 241 -10.25 -11.62 3.23
C THR A 241 -9.00 -11.07 2.56
N SER A 242 -8.92 -11.20 1.24
CA SER A 242 -7.86 -10.66 0.40
C SER A 242 -8.46 -10.08 -0.87
N ARG A 243 -7.99 -8.92 -1.34
CA ARG A 243 -8.33 -8.37 -2.66
C ARG A 243 -7.11 -8.40 -3.54
N VAL A 244 -7.19 -9.16 -4.61
CA VAL A 244 -6.12 -9.31 -5.61
C VAL A 244 -6.40 -8.40 -6.79
N LEU A 245 -5.40 -7.62 -7.19
CA LEU A 245 -5.43 -6.76 -8.36
C LEU A 245 -4.35 -7.14 -9.35
N ALA A 246 -4.71 -7.28 -10.63
CA ALA A 246 -3.78 -7.38 -11.76
C ALA A 246 -4.54 -7.09 -13.05
N GLY A 247 -3.82 -6.70 -14.12
CA GLY A 247 -4.44 -6.11 -15.29
C GLY A 247 -4.84 -4.66 -15.04
N THR A 248 -4.45 -3.76 -15.94
CA THR A 248 -4.64 -2.32 -15.76
C THR A 248 -5.01 -1.68 -17.07
N ALA A 249 -6.00 -0.80 -17.05
CA ALA A 249 -6.34 0.02 -18.20
C ALA A 249 -6.67 1.46 -17.75
N TRP A 250 -6.47 2.42 -18.63
CA TRP A 250 -6.75 3.83 -18.40
C TRP A 250 -7.34 4.47 -19.67
N PRO A 251 -8.16 5.55 -19.54
CA PRO A 251 -8.65 6.28 -20.70
C PRO A 251 -7.49 6.95 -21.44
N GLU A 252 -7.39 6.71 -22.76
CA GLU A 252 -6.49 7.49 -23.60
C GLU A 252 -6.91 8.96 -23.60
N ARG A 253 -5.98 9.85 -23.33
CA ARG A 253 -6.23 11.30 -23.51
C ARG A 253 -6.37 11.60 -24.98
N GLU A 254 -7.27 12.52 -25.35
CA GLU A 254 -7.48 12.96 -26.74
C GLU A 254 -6.18 13.50 -27.40
N SER A 255 -5.21 13.95 -26.59
CA SER A 255 -3.88 14.37 -27.04
C SER A 255 -3.01 13.23 -27.57
N ASP A 256 -3.26 11.98 -27.18
CA ASP A 256 -2.43 10.84 -27.52
C ASP A 256 -2.83 10.22 -28.88
N ARG A 257 -3.90 10.74 -29.52
CA ARG A 257 -4.44 10.27 -30.80
C ARG A 257 -3.87 10.95 -32.03
N VAL A 258 -2.94 11.90 -31.90
CA VAL A 258 -2.54 12.80 -33.01
C VAL A 258 -1.45 12.23 -33.95
N ASP A 259 -0.78 11.14 -33.64
CA ASP A 259 0.34 10.64 -34.48
C ASP A 259 0.07 9.36 -35.29
N GLY A 260 -1.18 8.94 -35.47
CA GLY A 260 -1.49 7.67 -36.13
C GLY A 260 -2.45 7.66 -37.33
N ALA A 261 -2.98 8.80 -37.81
CA ALA A 261 -3.96 8.76 -38.89
C ALA A 261 -3.82 9.91 -39.90
N SER A 262 -2.96 9.73 -40.90
CA SER A 262 -3.10 10.39 -42.19
C SER A 262 -3.95 9.50 -43.11
N GLY A 263 -5.25 9.75 -43.18
CA GLY A 263 -6.18 9.01 -44.06
C GLY A 263 -7.56 9.68 -44.08
N SER A 264 -7.70 10.65 -44.98
CA SER A 264 -8.92 11.10 -45.71
C SER A 264 -10.28 10.51 -45.30
N ALA A 265 -11.20 11.33 -44.79
CA ALA A 265 -12.63 11.28 -45.16
C ALA A 265 -13.35 12.61 -44.88
N ALA A 266 -14.16 13.01 -45.84
CA ALA A 266 -14.89 14.28 -45.95
C ALA A 266 -16.12 14.36 -45.03
N PRO A 267 -16.71 15.56 -44.84
CA PRO A 267 -17.72 15.82 -43.81
C PRO A 267 -19.14 15.45 -44.27
N SER A 268 -19.95 14.95 -43.34
CA SER A 268 -21.40 14.82 -43.52
C SER A 268 -22.12 15.69 -42.49
N THR A 269 -22.88 16.65 -43.01
CA THR A 269 -23.83 17.53 -42.33
C THR A 269 -25.11 16.75 -42.01
N ALA A 270 -25.72 16.94 -40.85
CA ALA A 270 -27.15 17.23 -40.70
C ALA A 270 -27.60 17.48 -39.25
N ALA A 271 -28.39 18.50 -39.16
CA ALA A 271 -29.01 19.10 -37.98
C ALA A 271 -30.21 18.27 -37.45
N GLY A 272 -30.61 18.55 -36.21
CA GLY A 272 -31.89 18.14 -35.65
C GLY A 272 -32.03 18.38 -34.15
N ALA A 273 -32.49 19.58 -33.78
CA ALA A 273 -32.91 19.93 -32.43
C ALA A 273 -34.37 19.57 -32.16
N VAL A 274 -34.72 19.05 -30.98
CA VAL A 274 -36.06 19.21 -30.36
C VAL A 274 -35.91 19.31 -28.83
N PRO A 275 -36.63 20.27 -28.18
CA PRO A 275 -36.50 20.55 -26.73
C PRO A 275 -37.61 19.92 -25.88
N GLY A 276 -37.34 19.78 -24.57
CA GLY A 276 -38.37 19.74 -23.55
C GLY A 276 -38.37 18.51 -22.65
N ALA A 277 -37.92 18.67 -21.42
CA ALA A 277 -38.50 18.03 -20.24
C ALA A 277 -38.04 18.69 -18.94
N THR A 278 -38.98 18.91 -18.08
CA THR A 278 -39.02 19.57 -16.78
C THR A 278 -38.15 18.93 -15.68
N PRO A 279 -37.80 19.66 -14.59
CA PRO A 279 -36.86 19.19 -13.57
C PRO A 279 -37.57 18.37 -12.48
N GLY A 280 -36.90 17.32 -12.04
CA GLY A 280 -37.36 16.54 -10.90
C GLY A 280 -36.22 15.74 -10.27
N THR A 281 -36.03 16.01 -8.99
CA THR A 281 -35.34 15.26 -7.96
C THR A 281 -33.78 15.29 -7.94
N ALA A 282 -33.31 15.85 -6.84
CA ALA A 282 -31.92 15.87 -6.40
C ALA A 282 -31.34 14.44 -6.34
N ALA A 283 -30.36 14.17 -7.20
CA ALA A 283 -29.49 13.02 -7.09
C ALA A 283 -28.26 13.41 -6.26
N SER A 284 -27.96 12.57 -5.29
CA SER A 284 -26.78 12.55 -4.47
C SER A 284 -25.51 12.75 -5.34
N THR A 285 -24.66 13.70 -4.95
CA THR A 285 -23.32 13.89 -5.52
C THR A 285 -22.40 12.79 -4.99
N ALA A 286 -22.49 11.59 -5.56
CA ALA A 286 -21.52 10.53 -5.40
C ALA A 286 -21.08 10.08 -6.79
N ASP A 287 -19.76 10.07 -7.02
CA ASP A 287 -19.06 9.37 -8.10
C ASP A 287 -19.26 9.89 -9.53
N ALA A 288 -18.75 11.08 -9.82
CA ALA A 288 -18.48 11.45 -11.21
C ALA A 288 -17.14 10.84 -11.65
N HIS A 289 -17.15 9.61 -12.16
CA HIS A 289 -16.02 9.02 -12.86
C HIS A 289 -15.72 9.82 -14.14
N PRO A 290 -14.43 9.95 -14.55
CA PRO A 290 -14.08 10.60 -15.80
C PRO A 290 -14.83 9.98 -16.99
N PRO A 291 -15.24 10.76 -17.99
CA PRO A 291 -15.87 10.23 -19.20
C PRO A 291 -14.99 9.15 -19.85
N GLY A 292 -15.55 7.98 -20.12
CA GLY A 292 -14.84 6.86 -20.73
C GLY A 292 -14.39 5.73 -19.80
N MET A 293 -14.37 5.91 -18.49
CA MET A 293 -13.94 4.86 -17.54
C MET A 293 -14.79 3.59 -17.63
N HIS A 294 -16.10 3.70 -17.77
CA HIS A 294 -16.97 2.52 -17.91
C HIS A 294 -16.63 1.68 -19.18
N ARG A 295 -16.27 2.34 -20.29
CA ARG A 295 -15.82 1.63 -21.50
C ARG A 295 -14.48 0.92 -21.27
N VAL A 296 -13.54 1.58 -20.63
CA VAL A 296 -12.25 1.01 -20.24
C VAL A 296 -12.43 -0.25 -19.38
N ALA A 297 -13.36 -0.22 -18.42
CA ALA A 297 -13.68 -1.37 -17.57
C ALA A 297 -14.24 -2.56 -18.40
N VAL A 298 -15.12 -2.30 -19.38
CA VAL A 298 -15.68 -3.33 -20.25
C VAL A 298 -14.59 -3.95 -21.14
N ASP A 299 -13.74 -3.13 -21.76
CA ASP A 299 -12.65 -3.58 -22.62
C ASP A 299 -11.63 -4.40 -21.81
N LEU A 300 -11.30 -4.00 -20.58
CA LEU A 300 -10.40 -4.71 -19.68
C LEU A 300 -10.95 -6.10 -19.30
N LEU A 301 -12.24 -6.19 -18.98
CA LEU A 301 -12.91 -7.47 -18.66
C LEU A 301 -13.00 -8.42 -19.86
N ALA A 302 -12.83 -7.92 -21.09
CA ALA A 302 -12.80 -8.71 -22.31
C ALA A 302 -11.35 -9.06 -22.76
N SER A 303 -10.32 -8.47 -22.17
CA SER A 303 -8.91 -8.66 -22.54
C SER A 303 -8.40 -10.03 -22.09
N ALA A 304 -8.09 -10.92 -23.02
CA ALA A 304 -7.53 -12.23 -22.72
C ALA A 304 -6.15 -12.14 -22.05
N LYS A 305 -5.32 -11.15 -22.44
CA LYS A 305 -4.00 -10.87 -21.81
C LYS A 305 -4.17 -10.53 -20.34
N ASP A 306 -5.02 -9.55 -20.03
CA ASP A 306 -5.21 -9.05 -18.66
C ASP A 306 -5.88 -10.09 -17.77
N LEU A 307 -6.84 -10.85 -18.29
CA LEU A 307 -7.46 -11.98 -17.57
C LEU A 307 -6.44 -13.09 -17.26
N ALA A 308 -5.53 -13.41 -18.18
CA ALA A 308 -4.47 -14.40 -17.94
C ALA A 308 -3.47 -13.90 -16.88
N GLU A 309 -3.07 -12.62 -16.95
CA GLU A 309 -2.22 -11.98 -15.93
C GLU A 309 -2.88 -12.02 -14.55
N HIS A 310 -4.16 -11.67 -14.49
CA HIS A 310 -4.96 -11.67 -13.27
C HIS A 310 -5.09 -13.07 -12.64
N ALA A 311 -5.29 -14.09 -13.48
CA ALA A 311 -5.40 -15.47 -13.03
C ALA A 311 -4.13 -15.97 -12.31
N PHE A 312 -2.93 -15.56 -12.73
CA PHE A 312 -1.69 -15.86 -12.00
C PHE A 312 -1.69 -15.25 -10.61
N ALA A 313 -2.12 -13.99 -10.48
CA ALA A 313 -2.18 -13.29 -9.21
C ALA A 313 -3.17 -13.96 -8.23
N VAL A 314 -4.40 -14.24 -8.70
CA VAL A 314 -5.43 -14.92 -7.90
C VAL A 314 -4.97 -16.30 -7.43
N ARG A 315 -4.39 -17.10 -8.34
CA ARG A 315 -3.89 -18.42 -8.02
C ARG A 315 -2.79 -18.37 -6.95
N SER A 316 -1.85 -17.42 -7.06
CA SER A 316 -0.76 -17.28 -6.10
C SER A 316 -1.23 -17.02 -4.67
N VAL A 317 -2.38 -16.36 -4.49
CA VAL A 317 -3.01 -16.12 -3.18
C VAL A 317 -3.81 -17.35 -2.74
N ALA A 318 -4.60 -17.92 -3.64
CA ALA A 318 -5.44 -19.09 -3.34
C ALA A 318 -4.60 -20.32 -2.93
N ASP A 319 -3.48 -20.57 -3.59
CA ASP A 319 -2.57 -21.69 -3.28
C ASP A 319 -1.95 -21.57 -1.88
N VAL A 320 -1.69 -20.35 -1.40
CA VAL A 320 -1.17 -20.11 -0.04
C VAL A 320 -2.26 -20.19 1.02
N LEU A 321 -3.46 -19.64 0.75
CA LEU A 321 -4.54 -19.58 1.73
C LEU A 321 -5.35 -20.89 1.80
N GLY A 322 -5.46 -21.63 0.70
CA GLY A 322 -6.24 -22.88 0.62
C GLY A 322 -5.91 -23.89 1.70
N PRO A 323 -4.64 -24.23 1.97
CA PRO A 323 -4.27 -25.15 3.05
C PRO A 323 -4.56 -24.65 4.46
N LEU A 324 -4.79 -23.35 4.64
CA LEU A 324 -5.01 -22.69 5.93
C LEU A 324 -6.50 -22.44 6.24
N ALA A 325 -7.36 -22.54 5.24
CA ALA A 325 -8.79 -22.20 5.35
C ALA A 325 -9.68 -23.42 5.08
N SER A 326 -10.73 -23.61 5.89
CA SER A 326 -11.71 -24.69 5.70
C SER A 326 -12.66 -24.48 4.53
N ALA A 327 -12.89 -23.23 4.17
CA ALA A 327 -13.76 -22.82 3.06
C ALA A 327 -13.16 -21.54 2.47
N LEU A 328 -12.44 -21.68 1.34
CA LEU A 328 -11.92 -20.55 0.59
C LEU A 328 -12.85 -20.27 -0.60
N ALA A 329 -13.52 -19.12 -0.55
CA ALA A 329 -14.34 -18.63 -1.66
C ALA A 329 -13.47 -17.78 -2.59
N VAL A 330 -13.29 -18.25 -3.82
CA VAL A 330 -12.57 -17.55 -4.89
C VAL A 330 -13.56 -17.35 -6.04
N PRO A 331 -13.98 -16.12 -6.36
CA PRO A 331 -14.84 -15.84 -7.49
C PRO A 331 -14.27 -16.37 -8.81
N ALA A 332 -15.11 -16.96 -9.65
CA ALA A 332 -14.70 -17.53 -10.94
C ALA A 332 -14.31 -16.45 -11.97
N HIS A 333 -14.83 -15.25 -11.84
CA HIS A 333 -14.56 -14.11 -12.70
C HIS A 333 -14.21 -12.88 -11.88
N PRO A 334 -13.22 -12.06 -12.33
CA PRO A 334 -12.93 -10.79 -11.70
C PRO A 334 -14.03 -9.76 -11.94
N GLY A 335 -14.15 -8.78 -11.05
CA GLY A 335 -14.80 -7.52 -11.31
C GLY A 335 -13.82 -6.46 -11.82
N ALA A 336 -14.33 -5.27 -12.14
CA ALA A 336 -13.52 -4.09 -12.42
C ALA A 336 -13.53 -3.17 -11.19
N LEU A 337 -12.34 -2.73 -10.76
CA LEU A 337 -12.16 -1.70 -9.75
C LEU A 337 -11.73 -0.40 -10.43
N GLU A 338 -12.65 0.55 -10.51
CA GLU A 338 -12.39 1.87 -11.08
C GLU A 338 -11.78 2.78 -10.01
N LEU A 339 -10.62 3.37 -10.32
CA LEU A 339 -9.95 4.39 -9.51
C LEU A 339 -9.98 5.73 -10.24
N ALA A 340 -9.58 6.81 -9.60
CA ALA A 340 -9.65 8.15 -10.18
C ALA A 340 -8.88 8.32 -11.50
N ASN A 341 -7.85 7.51 -11.76
CA ASN A 341 -6.96 7.64 -12.93
C ASN A 341 -6.81 6.36 -13.77
N LEU A 342 -7.30 5.21 -13.31
CA LEU A 342 -7.17 3.93 -14.01
C LEU A 342 -8.16 2.90 -13.46
N THR A 343 -8.32 1.78 -14.17
CA THR A 343 -9.15 0.63 -13.77
C THR A 343 -8.28 -0.62 -13.63
N HIS A 344 -8.57 -1.45 -12.61
CA HIS A 344 -7.96 -2.75 -12.43
C HIS A 344 -8.99 -3.88 -12.51
N LEU A 345 -8.56 -5.09 -12.90
CA LEU A 345 -9.29 -6.30 -12.56
C LEU A 345 -9.11 -6.59 -11.08
N ALA A 346 -10.19 -6.99 -10.40
CA ALA A 346 -10.22 -7.24 -8.97
C ALA A 346 -10.94 -8.55 -8.64
N THR A 347 -10.34 -9.34 -7.74
CA THR A 347 -10.98 -10.55 -7.18
C THR A 347 -10.90 -10.50 -5.66
N ASP A 348 -12.07 -10.53 -5.00
CA ASP A 348 -12.18 -10.59 -3.54
C ASP A 348 -12.24 -12.07 -3.09
N ILE A 349 -11.21 -12.53 -2.41
CA ILE A 349 -11.09 -13.86 -1.84
C ILE A 349 -11.48 -13.79 -0.36
N SER A 350 -12.27 -14.76 0.13
CA SER A 350 -12.62 -14.85 1.55
C SER A 350 -12.58 -16.29 2.05
N GLY A 351 -12.34 -16.47 3.36
CA GLY A 351 -12.28 -17.79 3.96
C GLY A 351 -12.28 -17.75 5.49
N GLU A 352 -12.33 -18.92 6.09
CA GLU A 352 -12.25 -19.14 7.55
C GLU A 352 -11.02 -19.99 7.88
N LEU A 353 -10.10 -19.45 8.67
CA LEU A 353 -8.91 -20.16 9.13
C LEU A 353 -9.30 -21.36 10.00
N THR A 354 -8.65 -22.49 9.78
CA THR A 354 -8.89 -23.72 10.55
C THR A 354 -7.61 -24.48 10.87
N GLY A 355 -7.68 -25.30 11.92
CA GLY A 355 -6.75 -26.40 12.18
C GLY A 355 -5.37 -26.03 12.67
N ALA A 356 -4.99 -24.77 12.76
CA ALA A 356 -3.68 -24.38 13.28
C ALA A 356 -3.78 -23.95 14.76
N ASP A 357 -2.86 -24.46 15.57
CA ASP A 357 -2.62 -23.97 16.92
C ASP A 357 -1.12 -23.66 17.07
N PRO A 358 -0.71 -22.41 17.18
CA PRO A 358 -1.56 -21.20 17.17
C PRO A 358 -2.10 -20.82 15.79
N VAL A 359 -3.28 -20.15 15.77
CA VAL A 359 -3.85 -19.57 14.55
C VAL A 359 -2.92 -18.47 14.01
N PRO A 360 -2.54 -18.51 12.71
CA PRO A 360 -1.64 -17.50 12.14
C PRO A 360 -2.18 -16.07 12.30
N SER A 361 -1.36 -15.13 12.74
CA SER A 361 -1.69 -13.72 12.79
C SER A 361 -1.82 -13.11 11.39
N ALA A 362 -2.37 -11.89 11.29
CA ALA A 362 -2.38 -11.13 10.04
C ALA A 362 -0.96 -10.91 9.49
N LEU A 363 0.03 -10.69 10.36
CA LEU A 363 1.44 -10.56 9.97
C LEU A 363 2.02 -11.86 9.42
N ASP A 364 1.72 -13.03 10.05
CA ASP A 364 2.15 -14.33 9.55
C ASP A 364 1.57 -14.63 8.17
N LEU A 365 0.29 -14.31 7.98
CA LEU A 365 -0.39 -14.47 6.68
C LEU A 365 0.20 -13.56 5.61
N ALA A 366 0.44 -12.27 5.94
CA ALA A 366 1.07 -11.32 5.03
C ALA A 366 2.47 -11.79 4.59
N ALA A 367 3.28 -12.29 5.51
CA ALA A 367 4.61 -12.81 5.20
C ALA A 367 4.57 -14.07 4.31
N ARG A 368 3.61 -14.97 4.52
CA ARG A 368 3.44 -16.17 3.67
C ARG A 368 3.00 -15.84 2.25
N LEU A 369 2.13 -14.83 2.10
CA LEU A 369 1.63 -14.36 0.82
C LEU A 369 2.70 -13.59 0.03
N HIS A 370 3.60 -12.91 0.70
CA HIS A 370 4.58 -12.03 0.06
C HIS A 370 5.77 -12.79 -0.55
N PRO A 371 6.23 -12.39 -1.78
CA PRO A 371 5.49 -11.62 -2.76
C PRO A 371 4.47 -12.48 -3.51
N THR A 372 3.29 -11.90 -3.79
CA THR A 372 2.30 -12.52 -4.71
C THR A 372 2.77 -12.39 -6.16
N ALA A 373 2.13 -13.12 -7.08
CA ALA A 373 2.41 -12.95 -8.51
C ALA A 373 1.94 -11.58 -9.06
N ALA A 374 1.14 -10.82 -8.31
CA ALA A 374 0.75 -9.45 -8.66
C ALA A 374 1.93 -8.46 -8.57
N VAL A 375 2.92 -8.72 -7.72
CA VAL A 375 4.07 -7.82 -7.49
C VAL A 375 5.44 -8.48 -7.66
N GLY A 376 5.50 -9.80 -7.77
CA GLY A 376 6.71 -10.59 -7.99
C GLY A 376 6.70 -11.25 -9.37
N GLY A 377 5.93 -12.33 -9.52
CA GLY A 377 5.80 -13.08 -10.76
C GLY A 377 5.67 -14.59 -10.52
N THR A 378 5.75 -15.36 -11.61
CA THR A 378 5.54 -16.81 -11.60
C THR A 378 6.51 -17.51 -12.56
N PRO A 379 7.25 -18.56 -12.12
CA PRO A 379 7.38 -19.09 -10.76
C PRO A 379 8.07 -18.09 -9.80
N ARG A 380 7.66 -18.05 -8.55
CA ARG A 380 8.09 -17.04 -7.56
C ARG A 380 9.61 -16.89 -7.45
N ALA A 381 10.35 -17.99 -7.28
CA ALA A 381 11.80 -17.94 -7.11
C ALA A 381 12.53 -17.43 -8.36
N VAL A 382 12.08 -17.84 -9.56
CA VAL A 382 12.64 -17.41 -10.83
C VAL A 382 12.38 -15.91 -11.04
N ALA A 383 11.15 -15.47 -10.81
CA ALA A 383 10.78 -14.07 -10.95
C ALA A 383 11.58 -13.16 -9.98
N GLN A 384 11.80 -13.60 -8.73
CA GLN A 384 12.62 -12.85 -7.77
C GLN A 384 14.10 -12.75 -8.23
N ALA A 385 14.66 -13.81 -8.80
CA ALA A 385 16.01 -13.77 -9.37
C ALA A 385 16.09 -12.79 -10.56
N MET A 386 15.11 -12.84 -11.49
CA MET A 386 15.03 -11.90 -12.61
C MET A 386 14.91 -10.45 -12.14
N ILE A 387 14.10 -10.17 -11.12
CA ILE A 387 13.97 -8.82 -10.53
C ILE A 387 15.35 -8.34 -10.00
N ALA A 388 16.04 -9.20 -9.26
CA ALA A 388 17.35 -8.85 -8.69
C ALA A 388 18.44 -8.60 -9.74
N GLU A 389 18.32 -9.21 -10.93
CA GLU A 389 19.25 -9.01 -12.05
C GLU A 389 18.91 -7.78 -12.89
N LEU A 390 17.61 -7.52 -13.10
CA LEU A 390 17.15 -6.49 -14.03
C LEU A 390 16.90 -5.13 -13.37
N GLU A 391 16.69 -5.09 -12.06
CA GLU A 391 16.54 -3.84 -11.30
C GLU A 391 17.87 -3.45 -10.66
N PRO A 392 18.42 -2.25 -10.97
CA PRO A 392 19.76 -1.85 -10.49
C PRO A 392 19.84 -1.50 -9.01
N ALA A 393 18.67 -1.33 -8.36
CA ALA A 393 18.57 -0.96 -6.96
C ALA A 393 17.46 -1.73 -6.23
N PRO A 394 17.61 -1.94 -4.91
CA PRO A 394 16.60 -2.60 -4.11
C PRO A 394 15.29 -1.81 -4.09
N ARG A 395 14.18 -2.53 -4.06
CA ARG A 395 12.84 -1.93 -3.91
C ARG A 395 12.61 -1.34 -2.52
N GLY A 396 13.41 -1.76 -1.54
CA GLY A 396 13.17 -1.42 -0.15
C GLY A 396 11.81 -1.97 0.31
N ARG A 397 10.89 -1.08 0.67
CA ARG A 397 9.55 -1.46 1.14
C ARG A 397 8.44 -1.28 0.09
N TYR A 398 8.76 -0.80 -1.10
CA TYR A 398 7.84 -0.75 -2.23
C TYR A 398 7.39 -2.15 -2.63
N ALA A 399 6.10 -2.31 -2.95
CA ALA A 399 5.45 -3.55 -3.34
C ALA A 399 5.49 -4.68 -2.28
N ALA A 400 5.84 -4.34 -1.03
CA ALA A 400 5.85 -5.24 0.11
C ALA A 400 4.66 -5.01 1.05
N PRO A 401 4.37 -5.92 1.99
CA PRO A 401 3.26 -5.75 2.94
C PRO A 401 3.46 -4.55 3.87
N VAL A 402 2.44 -3.73 4.00
CA VAL A 402 2.34 -2.63 4.96
C VAL A 402 1.00 -2.69 5.67
N GLY A 403 0.99 -2.53 7.00
CA GLY A 403 -0.25 -2.64 7.75
C GLY A 403 -0.06 -2.63 9.25
N TRP A 404 -0.94 -3.31 9.96
CA TRP A 404 -0.91 -3.39 11.41
C TRP A 404 -1.40 -4.76 11.92
N VAL A 405 -0.98 -5.09 13.13
CA VAL A 405 -1.42 -6.29 13.88
C VAL A 405 -1.68 -5.93 15.33
N ASP A 406 -2.76 -6.47 15.93
CA ASP A 406 -3.09 -6.30 17.33
C ASP A 406 -2.69 -7.53 18.20
N ALA A 407 -3.00 -7.43 19.48
CA ALA A 407 -2.68 -8.46 20.48
C ALA A 407 -3.39 -9.81 20.24
N ARG A 408 -4.50 -9.82 19.51
CA ARG A 408 -5.26 -11.02 19.15
C ARG A 408 -4.75 -11.67 17.87
N GLY A 409 -3.80 -11.03 17.20
CA GLY A 409 -3.31 -11.40 15.88
C GLY A 409 -4.23 -10.92 14.76
N ASP A 410 -5.29 -10.17 15.07
CA ASP A 410 -6.12 -9.51 14.07
C ASP A 410 -5.34 -8.35 13.44
N GLY A 411 -5.66 -8.01 12.20
CA GLY A 411 -4.94 -6.95 11.50
C GLY A 411 -5.27 -6.88 10.02
N GLU A 412 -4.66 -5.90 9.38
CA GLU A 412 -4.81 -5.63 7.96
C GLU A 412 -3.45 -5.29 7.35
N PHE A 413 -3.15 -5.88 6.21
CA PHE A 413 -1.96 -5.59 5.42
C PHE A 413 -2.35 -5.34 3.96
N ALA A 414 -2.02 -4.17 3.46
CA ALA A 414 -2.05 -3.84 2.05
C ALA A 414 -0.70 -4.14 1.40
N ILE A 415 -0.65 -4.20 0.07
CA ILE A 415 0.62 -4.14 -0.66
C ILE A 415 0.98 -2.66 -0.83
N ALA A 416 2.21 -2.26 -0.50
CA ALA A 416 2.67 -0.88 -0.58
C ALA A 416 2.81 -0.42 -2.05
N LEU A 417 1.71 -0.03 -2.64
CA LEU A 417 1.59 0.52 -3.99
C LEU A 417 1.17 1.98 -3.95
N ARG A 418 1.38 2.72 -5.05
CA ARG A 418 1.06 4.15 -5.14
C ARG A 418 1.64 4.90 -3.93
N CYS A 419 2.92 4.63 -3.66
CA CYS A 419 3.58 5.11 -2.46
C CYS A 419 4.95 5.71 -2.77
N ALA A 420 5.48 6.41 -1.78
CA ALA A 420 6.82 6.92 -1.79
C ALA A 420 7.48 6.75 -0.43
N GLN A 421 8.81 6.63 -0.43
CA GLN A 421 9.66 6.76 0.75
C GLN A 421 10.06 8.22 0.91
N VAL A 422 9.62 8.83 2.00
CA VAL A 422 9.93 10.22 2.37
C VAL A 422 11.13 10.25 3.32
N SER A 423 12.07 11.14 3.06
CA SER A 423 13.23 11.41 3.92
C SER A 423 13.60 12.89 3.83
N GLY A 424 13.09 13.71 4.76
CA GLY A 424 13.24 15.16 4.73
C GLY A 424 12.62 15.77 3.47
N SER A 425 13.44 16.39 2.62
CA SER A 425 13.02 16.96 1.33
C SER A 425 13.22 16.02 0.13
N THR A 426 13.66 14.79 0.37
CA THR A 426 13.83 13.78 -0.67
C THR A 426 12.69 12.78 -0.62
N VAL A 427 12.05 12.52 -1.76
CA VAL A 427 10.94 11.60 -1.90
C VAL A 427 11.24 10.62 -3.04
N ARG A 428 11.37 9.34 -2.72
CA ARG A 428 11.61 8.28 -3.71
C ARG A 428 10.28 7.60 -4.03
N LEU A 429 9.82 7.77 -5.26
CA LEU A 429 8.63 7.13 -5.80
C LEU A 429 9.05 5.88 -6.58
N MET A 430 8.21 4.84 -6.52
CA MET A 430 8.39 3.65 -7.35
C MET A 430 7.06 3.18 -7.92
N ALA A 431 7.10 2.66 -9.13
CA ALA A 431 5.98 1.95 -9.74
C ALA A 431 6.49 0.87 -10.69
N GLY A 432 5.64 -0.11 -10.98
CA GLY A 432 5.96 -1.22 -11.86
C GLY A 432 4.72 -1.82 -12.50
N CYS A 433 4.96 -2.72 -13.43
CA CYS A 433 3.94 -3.44 -14.18
C CYS A 433 4.30 -4.92 -14.37
N GLY A 434 3.27 -5.73 -14.63
CA GLY A 434 3.41 -7.15 -14.84
C GLY A 434 3.79 -7.44 -16.30
N ILE A 435 4.95 -8.02 -16.49
CA ILE A 435 5.50 -8.36 -17.81
C ILE A 435 5.14 -9.80 -18.14
N VAL A 436 4.56 -10.01 -19.32
CA VAL A 436 4.22 -11.30 -19.92
C VAL A 436 4.77 -11.38 -21.34
N ALA A 437 4.65 -12.52 -22.01
CA ALA A 437 5.22 -12.74 -23.35
C ALA A 437 4.78 -11.72 -24.42
N ASP A 438 3.57 -11.18 -24.28
CA ASP A 438 2.98 -10.23 -25.24
C ASP A 438 3.04 -8.77 -24.74
N SER A 439 3.82 -8.48 -23.69
CA SER A 439 4.01 -7.11 -23.21
C SER A 439 4.79 -6.26 -24.21
N ASP A 440 4.34 -5.02 -24.41
CA ASP A 440 5.01 -3.97 -25.19
C ASP A 440 5.84 -3.07 -24.23
N PRO A 441 7.17 -2.98 -24.40
CA PRO A 441 8.04 -2.29 -23.46
C PRO A 441 7.71 -0.81 -23.27
N GLU A 442 7.31 -0.11 -24.33
CA GLU A 442 6.95 1.31 -24.27
C GLU A 442 5.60 1.52 -23.57
N ALA A 443 4.64 0.60 -23.79
CA ALA A 443 3.35 0.64 -23.09
C ALA A 443 3.52 0.39 -21.60
N GLU A 444 4.37 -0.57 -21.21
CA GLU A 444 4.66 -0.87 -19.80
C GLU A 444 5.37 0.31 -19.11
N ALA A 445 6.29 1.00 -19.81
CA ALA A 445 6.93 2.21 -19.27
C ALA A 445 5.90 3.32 -19.06
N ARG A 446 4.96 3.55 -19.97
CA ARG A 446 3.85 4.51 -19.79
C ARG A 446 2.96 4.12 -18.63
N GLU A 447 2.62 2.85 -18.48
CA GLU A 447 1.82 2.35 -17.36
C GLU A 447 2.50 2.65 -16.01
N ALA A 448 3.80 2.39 -15.89
CA ALA A 448 4.55 2.69 -14.68
C ALA A 448 4.51 4.19 -14.34
N GLN A 449 4.65 5.08 -15.33
CA GLN A 449 4.54 6.53 -15.12
C GLN A 449 3.14 6.94 -14.62
N ILE A 450 2.06 6.38 -15.19
CA ILE A 450 0.68 6.64 -14.76
C ILE A 450 0.46 6.19 -13.31
N LYS A 451 1.09 5.09 -12.90
CA LYS A 451 1.01 4.58 -11.53
C LYS A 451 1.75 5.43 -10.50
N MET A 452 2.63 6.34 -10.90
CA MET A 452 3.28 7.33 -10.02
C MET A 452 2.44 8.61 -9.84
N VAL A 453 1.49 8.88 -10.73
CA VAL A 453 0.65 10.10 -10.71
C VAL A 453 0.00 10.37 -9.35
N PRO A 454 -0.57 9.38 -8.62
CA PRO A 454 -1.21 9.65 -7.34
C PRO A 454 -0.31 10.35 -6.32
N VAL A 455 0.95 9.93 -6.22
CA VAL A 455 1.90 10.53 -5.28
C VAL A 455 2.46 11.84 -5.81
N ARG A 456 2.71 11.95 -7.12
CA ARG A 456 3.16 13.20 -7.75
C ARG A 456 2.14 14.31 -7.53
N ASP A 457 0.87 14.06 -7.86
CA ASP A 457 -0.22 14.99 -7.67
C ASP A 457 -0.40 15.39 -6.19
N ALA A 458 -0.21 14.44 -5.26
CA ALA A 458 -0.28 14.74 -3.83
C ALA A 458 0.88 15.62 -3.35
N LEU A 459 2.06 15.54 -3.97
CA LEU A 459 3.21 16.39 -3.68
C LEU A 459 3.04 17.80 -4.26
N GLU A 460 2.50 17.91 -5.47
CA GLU A 460 2.39 19.17 -6.20
C GLU A 460 1.20 20.03 -5.72
N GLY A 461 0.19 19.45 -5.15
CA GLY A 461 -0.93 20.17 -4.54
C GLY A 461 -2.23 20.11 -5.31
#